data_a27589c3f124c5c0f8d9f67f619db526
#
_entry.id   a27589c3f124c5c0f8d9f67f619db526
#
_cell.length_a   1.000
_cell.length_b   1.000
_cell.length_c   1.000
_cell.angle_alpha   90.00
_cell.angle_beta   90.00
_cell.angle_gamma   90.00
#
_symmetry.space_group_name_H-M   'P 1'
#
loop_
_entity.id
_entity.type
_entity.pdbx_description
1 polymer ?
#
loop_
_entity_poly.entity_id
_entity_poly.type
_entity_poly.pdbx_seq_one_letter_code
_entity_poly.pdbx_strand_id
1 'polypeptide(L)'
;MAEIKIQNVEALGQPLGQYSHMARVTGARETLYIAGMLAPGDDFDAQCSGVFRQIETALKSAGAGWGSVAQFTTYLVHSQDIPRFMAWRLREFPKMFPDGKYPPNTLLIVDRLVQEPFLVEVQTIAAL
;
A
#
# COMPACT_ATOMS: atom_id res chain seq x y z
N MET A 1 -4.05 -3.45 21.72
CA MET A 1 -4.10 -2.91 20.37
C MET A 1 -2.82 -2.20 20.01
N ALA A 2 -2.36 -2.36 18.80
CA ALA A 2 -1.16 -1.67 18.35
C ALA A 2 -1.42 -0.19 18.12
N GLU A 3 -0.43 0.63 18.45
CA GLU A 3 -0.39 2.01 17.99
C GLU A 3 0.51 2.08 16.77
N ILE A 4 -0.04 2.59 15.67
CA ILE A 4 0.72 2.81 14.42
C ILE A 4 0.92 4.32 14.30
N LYS A 5 2.14 4.77 14.52
CA LYS A 5 2.48 6.19 14.40
C LYS A 5 3.19 6.41 13.06
N ILE A 6 2.49 7.08 12.16
CA ILE A 6 3.02 7.45 10.85
C ILE A 6 3.73 8.80 11.01
N GLN A 7 4.96 8.91 10.53
CA GLN A 7 5.71 10.14 10.67
C GLN A 7 6.67 10.37 9.51
N ASN A 8 6.89 11.64 9.21
CA ASN A 8 7.92 12.05 8.28
C ASN A 8 9.13 12.56 9.05
N VAL A 9 10.30 12.37 8.48
CA VAL A 9 11.56 12.83 9.03
C VAL A 9 11.92 14.13 8.33
N GLU A 10 11.92 15.23 9.06
CA GLU A 10 12.11 16.57 8.50
C GLU A 10 13.39 16.68 7.66
N ALA A 11 14.47 16.11 8.14
CA ALA A 11 15.77 16.15 7.47
C ALA A 11 15.77 15.44 6.10
N LEU A 12 14.75 14.60 5.82
CA LEU A 12 14.64 13.87 4.54
C LEU A 12 13.80 14.63 3.51
N GLY A 13 13.24 15.80 3.87
CA GLY A 13 12.39 16.58 2.99
C GLY A 13 10.98 16.02 2.89
N GLN A 14 10.23 16.48 1.90
CA GLN A 14 8.85 16.05 1.70
C GLN A 14 8.82 14.74 0.90
N PRO A 15 7.91 13.80 1.26
CA PRO A 15 7.69 12.62 0.42
C PRO A 15 7.23 13.03 -0.99
N LEU A 16 7.60 12.21 -1.97
CA LEU A 16 7.30 12.49 -3.38
C LEU A 16 5.85 12.16 -3.78
N GLY A 17 5.04 11.61 -2.86
CA GLY A 17 3.66 11.23 -3.15
C GLY A 17 2.93 10.84 -1.87
N GLN A 18 1.88 10.02 -2.02
CA GLN A 18 1.04 9.59 -0.89
C GLN A 18 1.69 8.44 -0.14
N TYR A 19 2.79 8.74 0.55
CA TYR A 19 3.44 7.84 1.50
C TYR A 19 4.18 8.68 2.55
N SER A 20 4.63 8.04 3.60
CA SER A 20 5.41 8.69 4.66
C SER A 20 6.75 7.98 4.81
N HIS A 21 7.67 8.60 5.54
CA HIS A 21 9.02 8.05 5.69
C HIS A 21 9.05 6.84 6.61
N MET A 22 8.18 6.80 7.62
CA MET A 22 8.30 5.81 8.68
C MET A 22 6.96 5.50 9.31
N ALA A 23 6.76 4.24 9.68
CA ALA A 23 5.72 3.83 10.61
C ALA A 23 6.38 3.24 11.85
N ARG A 24 5.97 3.73 13.01
CA ARG A 24 6.43 3.19 14.28
C ARG A 24 5.29 2.39 14.89
N VAL A 25 5.53 1.10 15.13
CA VAL A 25 4.54 0.19 15.70
C VAL A 25 4.89 -0.06 17.16
N THR A 26 3.93 0.21 18.05
CA THR A 26 4.12 0.04 19.49
C THR A 26 2.97 -0.80 20.05
N GLY A 27 3.29 -1.74 20.94
CA GLY A 27 2.29 -2.54 21.64
C GLY A 27 1.53 -3.53 20.79
N ALA A 28 2.12 -3.97 19.68
CA ALA A 28 1.48 -4.94 18.81
C ALA A 28 1.41 -6.32 19.49
N ARG A 29 0.23 -6.92 19.42
CA ARG A 29 0.00 -8.30 19.85
C ARG A 29 0.11 -9.26 18.69
N GLU A 30 -0.19 -8.80 17.46
CA GLU A 30 -0.14 -9.57 16.24
C GLU A 30 0.44 -8.72 15.12
N THR A 31 1.28 -9.33 14.29
CA THR A 31 1.75 -8.72 13.05
C THR A 31 1.21 -9.55 11.89
N LEU A 32 0.60 -8.87 10.93
CA LEU A 32 0.01 -9.50 9.75
C LEU A 32 0.94 -9.30 8.56
N TYR A 33 1.44 -10.39 8.02
CA TYR A 33 2.23 -10.38 6.80
C TYR A 33 1.31 -10.82 5.65
N ILE A 34 0.74 -9.84 4.96
CA ILE A 34 -0.23 -10.09 3.90
C ILE A 34 0.52 -10.26 2.59
N ALA A 35 0.31 -11.39 1.94
CA ALA A 35 0.95 -11.69 0.66
C ALA A 35 0.67 -10.60 -0.38
N GLY A 36 1.52 -10.53 -1.38
CA GLY A 36 1.27 -9.64 -2.52
C GLY A 36 -0.06 -9.98 -3.16
N MET A 37 -0.92 -8.95 -3.30
CA MET A 37 -2.23 -9.10 -3.92
C MET A 37 -2.17 -8.68 -5.37
N LEU A 38 -2.86 -9.46 -6.21
CA LEU A 38 -2.97 -9.30 -7.65
C LEU A 38 -4.45 -9.34 -8.01
N ALA A 39 -4.86 -8.58 -9.00
CA ALA A 39 -6.26 -8.58 -9.41
C ALA A 39 -6.37 -8.46 -10.93
N PRO A 40 -7.35 -9.14 -11.55
CA PRO A 40 -7.61 -8.96 -12.96
C PRO A 40 -8.18 -7.57 -13.23
N GLY A 41 -8.01 -7.10 -14.46
CA GLY A 41 -8.57 -5.84 -14.90
C GLY A 41 -8.04 -5.48 -16.26
N ASP A 42 -8.83 -4.73 -17.03
CA ASP A 42 -8.50 -4.40 -18.42
C ASP A 42 -7.42 -3.30 -18.51
N ASP A 43 -7.25 -2.52 -17.44
CA ASP A 43 -6.25 -1.47 -17.39
C ASP A 43 -5.62 -1.40 -16.00
N PHE A 44 -4.63 -0.52 -15.85
CA PHE A 44 -3.91 -0.34 -14.60
C PHE A 44 -4.85 0.05 -13.46
N ASP A 45 -5.73 1.02 -13.68
CA ASP A 45 -6.64 1.52 -12.64
C ASP A 45 -7.55 0.42 -12.11
N ALA A 46 -8.11 -0.41 -13.00
CA ALA A 46 -8.97 -1.52 -12.62
C ALA A 46 -8.22 -2.54 -11.77
N GLN A 47 -6.99 -2.88 -12.18
CA GLN A 47 -6.16 -3.81 -11.42
C GLN A 47 -5.78 -3.22 -10.05
N CYS A 48 -5.38 -1.97 -10.03
CA CYS A 48 -4.98 -1.29 -8.79
C CYS A 48 -6.14 -1.27 -7.78
N SER A 49 -7.33 -0.90 -8.23
CA SER A 49 -8.53 -0.90 -7.38
C SER A 49 -8.84 -2.29 -6.85
N GLY A 50 -8.72 -3.32 -7.70
CA GLY A 50 -8.93 -4.71 -7.30
C GLY A 50 -7.93 -5.19 -6.26
N VAL A 51 -6.65 -4.82 -6.44
CA VAL A 51 -5.58 -5.16 -5.49
C VAL A 51 -5.89 -4.59 -4.10
N PHE A 52 -6.23 -3.32 -4.01
CA PHE A 52 -6.51 -2.70 -2.71
C PHE A 52 -7.81 -3.21 -2.10
N ARG A 53 -8.81 -3.60 -2.90
CA ARG A 53 -10.00 -4.30 -2.39
C ARG A 53 -9.64 -5.63 -1.73
N GLN A 54 -8.74 -6.40 -2.33
CA GLN A 54 -8.28 -7.67 -1.75
C GLN A 54 -7.52 -7.44 -0.44
N ILE A 55 -6.67 -6.42 -0.39
CA ILE A 55 -5.95 -6.06 0.84
C ILE A 55 -6.95 -5.71 1.94
N GLU A 56 -7.96 -4.92 1.63
CA GLU A 56 -9.01 -4.56 2.60
C GLU A 56 -9.73 -5.80 3.11
N THR A 57 -10.06 -6.72 2.22
CA THR A 57 -10.71 -7.98 2.60
C THR A 57 -9.82 -8.78 3.55
N ALA A 58 -8.53 -8.87 3.26
CA ALA A 58 -7.59 -9.58 4.12
C ALA A 58 -7.48 -8.91 5.50
N LEU A 59 -7.36 -7.58 5.54
CA LEU A 59 -7.33 -6.83 6.80
C LEU A 59 -8.58 -7.08 7.63
N LYS A 60 -9.75 -6.95 7.03
CA LYS A 60 -11.03 -7.16 7.72
C LYS A 60 -11.19 -8.58 8.26
N SER A 61 -10.68 -9.56 7.54
CA SER A 61 -10.75 -10.96 7.98
C SER A 61 -9.98 -11.19 9.29
N ALA A 62 -8.99 -10.35 9.57
CA ALA A 62 -8.18 -10.42 10.78
C ALA A 62 -8.63 -9.43 11.86
N GLY A 63 -9.75 -8.74 11.64
CA GLY A 63 -10.21 -7.71 12.57
C GLY A 63 -9.44 -6.40 12.47
N ALA A 64 -8.74 -6.19 11.36
CA ALA A 64 -7.93 -4.99 11.12
C ALA A 64 -8.58 -4.07 10.09
N GLY A 65 -7.98 -2.93 9.85
CA GLY A 65 -8.42 -1.97 8.85
C GLY A 65 -7.22 -1.19 8.30
N TRP A 66 -7.50 -0.15 7.51
CA TRP A 66 -6.42 0.66 6.92
C TRP A 66 -5.53 1.30 7.98
N GLY A 67 -6.09 1.68 9.12
CA GLY A 67 -5.31 2.24 10.25
C GLY A 67 -4.34 1.26 10.89
N SER A 68 -4.45 -0.03 10.59
CA SER A 68 -3.54 -1.08 11.07
C SER A 68 -2.33 -1.28 10.16
N VAL A 69 -2.31 -0.64 8.99
CA VAL A 69 -1.23 -0.86 8.01
C VAL A 69 0.03 -0.15 8.45
N ALA A 70 1.14 -0.90 8.49
CA ALA A 70 2.46 -0.37 8.82
C ALA A 70 3.30 -0.09 7.57
N GLN A 71 3.09 -0.83 6.49
CA GLN A 71 3.92 -0.69 5.29
C GLN A 71 3.26 -1.33 4.08
N PHE A 72 3.44 -0.68 2.93
CA PHE A 72 3.18 -1.27 1.62
C PHE A 72 4.49 -1.44 0.87
N THR A 73 4.58 -2.48 0.05
CA THR A 73 5.60 -2.62 -0.99
C THR A 73 4.87 -2.84 -2.31
N THR A 74 5.15 -2.00 -3.29
CA THR A 74 4.44 -1.97 -4.56
C THR A 74 5.37 -2.40 -5.68
N TYR A 75 4.91 -3.34 -6.49
CA TYR A 75 5.63 -3.87 -7.64
C TYR A 75 4.86 -3.52 -8.90
N LEU A 76 5.54 -2.85 -9.85
CA LEU A 76 5.01 -2.53 -11.17
C LEU A 76 5.86 -3.21 -12.22
N VAL A 77 5.29 -3.51 -13.38
CA VAL A 77 6.05 -4.13 -14.48
C VAL A 77 6.43 -3.13 -15.56
N HIS A 78 5.83 -1.92 -15.55
CA HIS A 78 6.14 -0.87 -16.52
C HIS A 78 6.40 0.44 -15.81
N SER A 79 7.53 1.07 -16.09
CA SER A 79 7.87 2.37 -15.49
C SER A 79 6.86 3.46 -15.87
N GLN A 80 6.25 3.36 -17.05
CA GLN A 80 5.21 4.31 -17.48
C GLN A 80 3.93 4.23 -16.66
N ASP A 81 3.77 3.19 -15.84
CA ASP A 81 2.64 3.08 -14.91
C ASP A 81 2.86 3.84 -13.61
N ILE A 82 4.08 4.34 -13.35
CA ILE A 82 4.34 5.14 -12.15
C ILE A 82 3.40 6.35 -12.07
N PRO A 83 3.25 7.18 -13.12
CA PRO A 83 2.29 8.29 -13.05
C PRO A 83 0.86 7.84 -12.81
N ARG A 84 0.46 6.68 -13.36
CA ARG A 84 -0.88 6.14 -13.13
C ARG A 84 -1.09 5.72 -11.68
N PHE A 85 -0.07 5.10 -11.08
CA PHE A 85 -0.12 4.73 -9.67
C PHE A 85 -0.17 5.97 -8.77
N MET A 86 0.63 6.99 -9.08
CA MET A 86 0.61 8.25 -8.33
C MET A 86 -0.77 8.91 -8.40
N ALA A 87 -1.38 8.95 -9.59
CA ALA A 87 -2.72 9.51 -9.77
C ALA A 87 -3.79 8.69 -9.03
N TRP A 88 -3.67 7.36 -9.08
CA TRP A 88 -4.60 6.49 -8.35
C TRP A 88 -4.54 6.74 -6.84
N ARG A 89 -3.34 6.83 -6.27
CA ARG A 89 -3.17 7.11 -4.85
C ARG A 89 -3.69 8.49 -4.47
N LEU A 90 -3.42 9.51 -5.30
CA LEU A 90 -3.90 10.86 -5.04
C LEU A 90 -5.42 10.90 -4.93
N ARG A 91 -6.10 10.10 -5.73
CA ARG A 91 -7.57 10.02 -5.76
C ARG A 91 -8.14 9.13 -4.66
N GLU A 92 -7.52 7.96 -4.42
CA GLU A 92 -8.11 6.92 -3.58
C GLU A 92 -7.58 6.89 -2.13
N PHE A 93 -6.30 7.19 -1.92
CA PHE A 93 -5.72 7.12 -0.57
C PHE A 93 -6.37 8.06 0.44
N PRO A 94 -6.80 9.28 0.09
CA PRO A 94 -7.53 10.11 1.06
C PRO A 94 -8.81 9.50 1.60
N LYS A 95 -9.44 8.60 0.85
CA LYS A 95 -10.64 7.86 1.30
C LYS A 95 -10.27 6.75 2.28
N MET A 96 -9.08 6.16 2.11
CA MET A 96 -8.58 5.06 2.95
C MET A 96 -7.90 5.60 4.20
N PHE A 97 -7.18 6.70 4.07
CA PHE A 97 -6.41 7.35 5.14
C PHE A 97 -6.85 8.81 5.26
N PRO A 98 -8.05 9.06 5.84
CA PRO A 98 -8.62 10.42 5.83
C PRO A 98 -7.84 11.44 6.65
N ASP A 99 -6.96 10.99 7.56
CA ASP A 99 -6.07 11.87 8.33
C ASP A 99 -4.81 12.28 7.53
N GLY A 100 -4.64 11.77 6.32
CA GLY A 100 -3.47 12.05 5.50
C GLY A 100 -2.20 11.36 5.96
N LYS A 101 -2.30 10.43 6.90
CA LYS A 101 -1.15 9.68 7.43
C LYS A 101 -0.99 8.39 6.63
N TYR A 102 -0.32 8.53 5.50
CA TYR A 102 -0.12 7.42 4.57
C TYR A 102 1.03 6.52 5.03
N PRO A 103 0.85 5.19 4.99
CA PRO A 103 1.93 4.27 5.37
C PRO A 103 3.16 4.45 4.48
N PRO A 104 4.35 4.11 4.99
CA PRO A 104 5.53 4.02 4.13
C PRO A 104 5.31 3.03 3.01
N ASN A 105 5.91 3.31 1.86
CA ASN A 105 5.82 2.49 0.67
C ASN A 105 7.15 2.49 -0.07
N THR A 106 7.56 1.32 -0.55
CA THR A 106 8.66 1.20 -1.50
C THR A 106 8.07 0.71 -2.81
N LEU A 107 8.42 1.41 -3.90
CA LEU A 107 7.94 1.06 -5.24
C LEU A 107 9.12 0.54 -6.06
N LEU A 108 8.93 -0.61 -6.69
CA LEU A 108 9.94 -1.25 -7.53
C LEU A 108 9.34 -1.58 -8.89
N ILE A 109 10.17 -1.50 -9.92
CA ILE A 109 9.84 -2.01 -11.25
C ILE A 109 10.47 -3.38 -11.36
N VAL A 110 9.68 -4.38 -11.70
CA VAL A 110 10.14 -5.77 -11.86
C VAL A 110 9.89 -6.23 -13.30
N ASP A 111 10.60 -7.28 -13.68
CA ASP A 111 10.54 -7.79 -15.04
C ASP A 111 9.16 -8.31 -15.41
N ARG A 112 8.51 -9.06 -14.51
CA ARG A 112 7.13 -9.53 -14.64
C ARG A 112 6.63 -9.99 -13.28
N LEU A 113 5.30 -10.13 -13.19
CA LEU A 113 4.66 -10.77 -12.05
C LEU A 113 4.36 -12.23 -12.37
N VAL A 114 3.61 -12.92 -11.49
CA VAL A 114 3.38 -14.37 -11.62
C VAL A 114 2.71 -14.74 -12.95
N GLN A 115 1.90 -13.84 -13.51
CA GLN A 115 1.28 -14.02 -14.83
C GLN A 115 1.46 -12.75 -15.64
N GLU A 116 1.59 -12.91 -16.96
CA GLU A 116 1.88 -11.80 -17.89
C GLU A 116 0.89 -10.62 -17.82
N PRO A 117 -0.45 -10.85 -17.71
CA PRO A 117 -1.38 -9.72 -17.71
C PRO A 117 -1.33 -8.84 -16.47
N PHE A 118 -0.71 -9.27 -15.37
CA PHE A 118 -0.68 -8.47 -14.15
C PHE A 118 0.30 -7.31 -14.28
N LEU A 119 -0.19 -6.11 -13.93
CA LEU A 119 0.56 -4.85 -14.03
C LEU A 119 1.02 -4.32 -12.68
N VAL A 120 0.38 -4.74 -11.60
CA VAL A 120 0.65 -4.23 -10.25
C VAL A 120 0.41 -5.32 -9.22
N GLU A 121 1.29 -5.34 -8.22
CA GLU A 121 1.15 -6.20 -7.04
C GLU A 121 1.51 -5.37 -5.81
N VAL A 122 0.76 -5.51 -4.72
CA VAL A 122 1.06 -4.81 -3.48
C VAL A 122 1.09 -5.79 -2.32
N GLN A 123 2.19 -5.74 -1.58
CA GLN A 123 2.41 -6.49 -0.35
C GLN A 123 2.17 -5.56 0.84
N THR A 124 1.57 -6.08 1.91
CA THR A 124 1.17 -5.27 3.06
C THR A 124 1.66 -5.90 4.35
N ILE A 125 2.14 -5.07 5.27
CA ILE A 125 2.41 -5.46 6.64
C ILE A 125 1.51 -4.61 7.52
N ALA A 126 0.80 -5.24 8.44
CA ALA A 126 -0.12 -4.59 9.37
C ALA A 126 0.10 -5.12 10.78
N ALA A 127 -0.43 -4.41 11.77
CA ALA A 127 -0.29 -4.81 13.17
C ALA A 127 -1.56 -4.49 13.96
N LEU A 128 -1.84 -5.38 14.92
CA LEU A 128 -2.96 -5.25 15.86
C LEU A 128 -2.47 -5.28 17.30
#